data_ae6fcb212cbb0ad08a5dd6ef75e2b79d
#
_entry.id   ae6fcb212cbb0ad08a5dd6ef75e2b79d
#
_cell.length_a   1.000
_cell.length_b   1.000
_cell.length_c   1.000
_cell.angle_alpha   90.00
_cell.angle_beta   90.00
_cell.angle_gamma   90.00
#
_symmetry.space_group_name_H-M   'P 1'
#
loop_
_entity.id
_entity.type
_entity.pdbx_description
1 polymer ?
#
loop_
_entity_poly.entity_id
_entity_poly.type
_entity_poly.pdbx_seq_one_letter_code
_entity_poly.pdbx_strand_id
1 'polypeptide(L)'
;MIDVSALNEVLTRAPVVPVLIIDQLGDAVPLGTALVKGGLPALEVTMRTPAALEAIAAMSAIPGGVVGAGTVLDASQAKAAVEAGAKFLVSPGMTPELLDAAAALGVPILPGVATASEAMVARDRGLRILKFFPAGPAGGPNYLKALASPLQEIRFCPTGGVSLENARDYLKLPNVICVGGSWVAPGDAIKGRDWSRIEKLAREAAAIRA
;
A
#
# COMPACT_ATOMS: atom_id res chain seq x y z
N MET A 1 -15.32 12.48 -7.91
CA MET A 1 -14.43 12.90 -6.80
C MET A 1 -13.79 11.64 -6.22
N ILE A 2 -12.47 11.64 -5.99
CA ILE A 2 -11.78 10.47 -5.39
C ILE A 2 -12.17 10.38 -3.91
N ASP A 3 -12.61 9.21 -3.48
CA ASP A 3 -13.04 8.99 -2.08
C ASP A 3 -11.81 8.83 -1.16
N VAL A 4 -11.46 9.94 -0.50
CA VAL A 4 -10.36 9.98 0.47
C VAL A 4 -10.74 9.27 1.78
N SER A 5 -12.03 9.23 2.14
CA SER A 5 -12.48 8.61 3.39
C SER A 5 -12.32 7.09 3.35
N ALA A 6 -12.71 6.45 2.24
CA ALA A 6 -12.55 5.01 2.06
C ALA A 6 -11.07 4.58 2.10
N LEU A 7 -10.17 5.38 1.49
CA LEU A 7 -8.74 5.10 1.58
C LEU A 7 -8.22 5.22 3.01
N ASN A 8 -8.63 6.27 3.72
CA ASN A 8 -8.26 6.48 5.13
C ASN A 8 -8.69 5.29 6.01
N GLU A 9 -9.92 4.80 5.85
CA GLU A 9 -10.41 3.63 6.59
C GLU A 9 -9.58 2.38 6.35
N VAL A 10 -9.12 2.15 5.12
CA VAL A 10 -8.25 1.02 4.80
C VAL A 10 -6.88 1.17 5.45
N LEU A 11 -6.24 2.34 5.31
CA LEU A 11 -4.87 2.55 5.72
C LEU A 11 -4.67 2.73 7.23
N THR A 12 -5.73 3.06 7.98
CA THR A 12 -5.68 3.18 9.44
C THR A 12 -5.93 1.87 10.19
N ARG A 13 -6.25 0.78 9.48
CA ARG A 13 -6.50 -0.54 10.12
C ARG A 13 -5.28 -1.15 10.77
N ALA A 14 -4.09 -0.83 10.26
CA ALA A 14 -2.82 -1.31 10.81
C ALA A 14 -1.68 -0.33 10.47
N PRO A 15 -0.59 -0.32 11.24
CA PRO A 15 0.55 0.57 10.98
C PRO A 15 1.33 0.19 9.71
N VAL A 16 1.16 -1.03 9.20
CA VAL A 16 1.88 -1.54 8.04
C VAL A 16 0.91 -2.11 7.01
N VAL A 17 1.09 -1.70 5.75
CA VAL A 17 0.44 -2.29 4.57
C VAL A 17 1.43 -3.24 3.91
N PRO A 18 1.19 -4.57 3.91
CA PRO A 18 1.98 -5.54 3.17
C PRO A 18 2.01 -5.24 1.67
N VAL A 19 3.21 -5.15 1.10
CA VAL A 19 3.43 -5.03 -0.35
C VAL A 19 3.88 -6.38 -0.88
N LEU A 20 3.01 -7.02 -1.67
CA LEU A 20 3.11 -8.42 -2.02
C LEU A 20 3.48 -8.63 -3.50
N ILE A 21 4.42 -9.54 -3.74
CA ILE A 21 4.71 -10.09 -5.06
C ILE A 21 4.30 -11.55 -5.02
N ILE A 22 3.34 -11.93 -5.85
CA ILE A 22 2.77 -13.28 -5.87
C ILE A 22 3.09 -13.91 -7.23
N ASP A 23 4.04 -14.84 -7.24
CA ASP A 23 4.45 -15.56 -8.45
C ASP A 23 3.56 -16.77 -8.74
N GLN A 24 3.04 -17.41 -7.70
CA GLN A 24 2.22 -18.63 -7.81
C GLN A 24 0.83 -18.37 -7.21
N LEU A 25 -0.21 -18.57 -8.01
CA LEU A 25 -1.60 -18.36 -7.58
C LEU A 25 -1.96 -19.17 -6.31
N GLY A 26 -1.46 -20.41 -6.20
CA GLY A 26 -1.72 -21.26 -5.06
C GLY A 26 -1.22 -20.73 -3.72
N ASP A 27 -0.31 -19.76 -3.72
CA ASP A 27 0.22 -19.14 -2.52
C ASP A 27 -0.61 -17.92 -2.08
N ALA A 28 -1.45 -17.34 -2.95
CA ALA A 28 -2.18 -16.11 -2.71
C ALA A 28 -3.07 -16.15 -1.46
N VAL A 29 -4.01 -17.09 -1.39
CA VAL A 29 -4.96 -17.18 -0.27
C VAL A 29 -4.27 -17.56 1.05
N PRO A 30 -3.36 -18.56 1.09
CA PRO A 30 -2.61 -18.86 2.31
C PRO A 30 -1.79 -17.68 2.83
N LEU A 31 -1.08 -16.97 1.94
CA LEU A 31 -0.31 -15.76 2.28
C LEU A 31 -1.19 -14.66 2.87
N GLY A 32 -2.26 -14.30 2.17
CA GLY A 32 -3.19 -13.26 2.64
C GLY A 32 -3.86 -13.63 3.95
N THR A 33 -4.24 -14.91 4.13
CA THR A 33 -4.82 -15.40 5.38
C THR A 33 -3.84 -15.29 6.54
N ALA A 34 -2.56 -15.63 6.34
CA ALA A 34 -1.53 -15.49 7.37
C ALA A 34 -1.32 -14.02 7.78
N LEU A 35 -1.28 -13.11 6.80
CA LEU A 35 -1.14 -11.67 7.05
C LEU A 35 -2.33 -11.10 7.84
N VAL A 36 -3.57 -11.43 7.42
CA VAL A 36 -4.78 -10.98 8.11
C VAL A 36 -4.84 -11.53 9.54
N LYS A 37 -4.53 -12.83 9.75
CA LYS A 37 -4.43 -13.43 11.10
C LYS A 37 -3.36 -12.76 11.97
N GLY A 38 -2.28 -12.30 11.36
CA GLY A 38 -1.24 -11.53 12.04
C GLY A 38 -1.62 -10.07 12.34
N GLY A 39 -2.80 -9.59 11.90
CA GLY A 39 -3.30 -8.24 12.18
C GLY A 39 -3.01 -7.21 11.10
N LEU A 40 -2.67 -7.63 9.87
CA LEU A 40 -2.44 -6.76 8.72
C LEU A 40 -3.54 -6.98 7.67
N PRO A 41 -4.71 -6.33 7.79
CA PRO A 41 -5.86 -6.61 6.93
C PRO A 41 -5.79 -5.94 5.54
N ALA A 42 -5.06 -4.84 5.36
CA ALA A 42 -4.91 -4.16 4.07
C ALA A 42 -3.76 -4.81 3.29
N LEU A 43 -4.04 -5.41 2.12
CA LEU A 43 -3.10 -6.22 1.34
C LEU A 43 -2.87 -5.59 -0.03
N GLU A 44 -1.67 -5.04 -0.30
CA GLU A 44 -1.29 -4.51 -1.61
C GLU A 44 -0.68 -5.63 -2.46
N VAL A 45 -1.43 -6.20 -3.41
CA VAL A 45 -0.91 -7.16 -4.40
C VAL A 45 -0.39 -6.39 -5.60
N THR A 46 0.91 -6.49 -5.88
CA THR A 46 1.53 -5.72 -6.96
C THR A 46 1.29 -6.36 -8.33
N MET A 47 0.96 -5.53 -9.33
CA MET A 47 0.75 -5.91 -10.73
C MET A 47 2.06 -6.21 -11.47
N ARG A 48 3.02 -6.90 -10.78
CA ARG A 48 4.37 -7.18 -11.31
C ARG A 48 4.52 -8.60 -11.83
N THR A 49 3.52 -9.45 -11.64
CA THR A 49 3.54 -10.85 -12.05
C THR A 49 2.33 -11.19 -12.90
N PRO A 50 2.41 -12.19 -13.78
CA PRO A 50 1.24 -12.66 -14.53
C PRO A 50 0.09 -13.16 -13.64
N ALA A 51 0.39 -13.68 -12.45
CA ALA A 51 -0.60 -14.21 -11.51
C ALA A 51 -1.34 -13.11 -10.72
N ALA A 52 -0.95 -11.83 -10.83
CA ALA A 52 -1.43 -10.77 -9.95
C ALA A 52 -2.96 -10.59 -9.95
N LEU A 53 -3.59 -10.55 -11.12
CA LEU A 53 -5.05 -10.36 -11.20
C LEU A 53 -5.82 -11.53 -10.61
N GLU A 54 -5.40 -12.77 -10.91
CA GLU A 54 -6.02 -13.96 -10.35
C GLU A 54 -5.79 -14.04 -8.84
N ALA A 55 -4.61 -13.61 -8.37
CA ALA A 55 -4.31 -13.52 -6.94
C ALA A 55 -5.20 -12.50 -6.23
N ILE A 56 -5.43 -11.31 -6.82
CA ILE A 56 -6.36 -10.29 -6.31
C ILE A 56 -7.76 -10.90 -6.20
N ALA A 57 -8.25 -11.57 -7.24
CA ALA A 57 -9.57 -12.20 -7.25
C ALA A 57 -9.70 -13.26 -6.14
N ALA A 58 -8.71 -14.16 -6.02
CA ALA A 58 -8.72 -15.19 -5.00
C ALA A 58 -8.67 -14.61 -3.57
N MET A 59 -7.84 -13.58 -3.36
CA MET A 59 -7.66 -12.96 -2.04
C MET A 59 -8.84 -12.06 -1.66
N SER A 60 -9.64 -11.58 -2.60
CA SER A 60 -10.80 -10.71 -2.31
C SER A 60 -11.86 -11.37 -1.42
N ALA A 61 -11.87 -12.71 -1.38
CA ALA A 61 -12.77 -13.49 -0.55
C ALA A 61 -12.23 -13.78 0.88
N ILE A 62 -11.03 -13.33 1.23
CA ILE A 62 -10.43 -13.57 2.56
C ILE A 62 -11.21 -12.78 3.62
N PRO A 63 -11.81 -13.45 4.63
CA PRO A 63 -12.57 -12.76 5.67
C PRO A 63 -11.68 -11.78 6.46
N GLY A 64 -12.14 -10.54 6.61
CA GLY A 64 -11.43 -9.49 7.32
C GLY A 64 -10.30 -8.81 6.51
N GLY A 65 -9.96 -9.35 5.32
CA GLY A 65 -8.99 -8.75 4.42
C GLY A 65 -9.60 -7.66 3.52
N VAL A 66 -8.79 -6.68 3.16
CA VAL A 66 -9.10 -5.68 2.13
C VAL A 66 -7.96 -5.69 1.12
N VAL A 67 -8.24 -6.22 -0.06
CA VAL A 67 -7.23 -6.39 -1.11
C VAL A 67 -7.24 -5.19 -2.04
N GLY A 68 -6.05 -4.67 -2.32
CA GLY A 68 -5.81 -3.64 -3.30
C GLY A 68 -4.76 -4.06 -4.33
N ALA A 69 -4.74 -3.37 -5.45
CA ALA A 69 -3.75 -3.55 -6.50
C ALA A 69 -2.64 -2.51 -6.39
N GLY A 70 -1.40 -2.96 -6.29
CA GLY A 70 -0.20 -2.11 -6.31
C GLY A 70 0.52 -2.12 -7.66
N THR A 71 1.38 -1.13 -7.87
CA THR A 71 2.11 -0.94 -9.14
C THR A 71 1.17 -0.79 -10.34
N VAL A 72 0.03 -0.14 -10.13
CA VAL A 72 -0.90 0.22 -11.20
C VAL A 72 -0.32 1.42 -11.96
N LEU A 73 -0.11 1.29 -13.27
CA LEU A 73 0.60 2.28 -14.08
C LEU A 73 -0.31 3.04 -15.05
N ASP A 74 -1.46 2.48 -15.40
CA ASP A 74 -2.37 3.04 -16.39
C ASP A 74 -3.84 2.70 -16.12
N ALA A 75 -4.73 3.30 -16.92
CA ALA A 75 -6.18 3.12 -16.80
C ALA A 75 -6.65 1.68 -17.07
N SER A 76 -5.97 0.96 -17.96
CA SER A 76 -6.34 -0.42 -18.32
C SER A 76 -6.03 -1.37 -17.16
N GLN A 77 -4.88 -1.22 -16.51
CA GLN A 77 -4.51 -1.96 -15.31
C GLN A 77 -5.44 -1.61 -14.13
N ALA A 78 -5.80 -0.33 -13.97
CA ALA A 78 -6.75 0.09 -12.95
C ALA A 78 -8.11 -0.60 -13.12
N LYS A 79 -8.64 -0.63 -14.34
CA LYS A 79 -9.90 -1.30 -14.67
C LYS A 79 -9.82 -2.80 -14.39
N ALA A 80 -8.80 -3.47 -14.90
CA ALA A 80 -8.61 -4.92 -14.70
C ALA A 80 -8.49 -5.29 -13.22
N ALA A 81 -7.77 -4.48 -12.42
CA ALA A 81 -7.63 -4.70 -10.98
C ALA A 81 -8.97 -4.56 -10.25
N VAL A 82 -9.79 -3.57 -10.59
CA VAL A 82 -11.13 -3.37 -9.99
C VAL A 82 -12.06 -4.53 -10.37
N GLU A 83 -12.05 -4.94 -11.64
CA GLU A 83 -12.82 -6.10 -12.12
C GLU A 83 -12.40 -7.40 -11.41
N ALA A 84 -11.11 -7.54 -11.08
CA ALA A 84 -10.59 -8.64 -10.26
C ALA A 84 -10.97 -8.55 -8.77
N GLY A 85 -11.58 -7.45 -8.31
CA GLY A 85 -12.07 -7.28 -6.94
C GLY A 85 -11.22 -6.38 -6.04
N ALA A 86 -10.22 -5.67 -6.58
CA ALA A 86 -9.44 -4.71 -5.82
C ALA A 86 -10.33 -3.60 -5.23
N LYS A 87 -10.14 -3.29 -3.94
CA LYS A 87 -10.91 -2.27 -3.20
C LYS A 87 -10.17 -0.93 -3.10
N PHE A 88 -8.90 -0.89 -3.42
CA PHE A 88 -8.08 0.30 -3.54
C PHE A 88 -6.96 0.07 -4.55
N LEU A 89 -6.45 1.16 -5.12
CA LEU A 89 -5.34 1.13 -6.05
C LEU A 89 -4.13 1.83 -5.44
N VAL A 90 -2.93 1.38 -5.81
CA VAL A 90 -1.66 2.00 -5.43
C VAL A 90 -0.77 2.10 -6.65
N SER A 91 -0.16 3.25 -6.87
CA SER A 91 0.77 3.49 -7.98
C SER A 91 2.13 3.98 -7.50
N PRO A 92 3.21 3.73 -8.24
CA PRO A 92 4.54 4.24 -7.90
C PRO A 92 4.71 5.74 -8.15
N GLY A 93 3.87 6.31 -9.00
CA GLY A 93 3.83 7.70 -9.39
C GLY A 93 2.39 8.14 -9.62
N MET A 94 2.22 9.33 -10.21
CA MET A 94 0.93 9.93 -10.44
C MET A 94 0.86 10.50 -11.86
N THR A 95 -0.13 10.08 -12.66
CA THR A 95 -0.48 10.72 -13.93
C THR A 95 -1.93 11.19 -13.90
N PRO A 96 -2.27 12.27 -14.63
CA PRO A 96 -3.66 12.74 -14.72
C PRO A 96 -4.61 11.64 -15.18
N GLU A 97 -4.21 10.85 -16.19
CA GLU A 97 -5.00 9.80 -16.81
C GLU A 97 -5.33 8.67 -15.83
N LEU A 98 -4.35 8.29 -14.98
CA LEU A 98 -4.56 7.27 -13.96
C LEU A 98 -5.51 7.75 -12.86
N LEU A 99 -5.39 9.02 -12.44
CA LEU A 99 -6.29 9.60 -11.44
C LEU A 99 -7.72 9.72 -11.97
N ASP A 100 -7.88 10.15 -13.23
CA ASP A 100 -9.18 10.26 -13.88
C ASP A 100 -9.83 8.89 -14.05
N ALA A 101 -9.05 7.84 -14.38
CA ALA A 101 -9.52 6.47 -14.44
C ALA A 101 -9.99 5.94 -13.07
N ALA A 102 -9.21 6.16 -12.01
CA ALA A 102 -9.58 5.76 -10.66
C ALA A 102 -10.88 6.45 -10.20
N ALA A 103 -11.02 7.75 -10.50
CA ALA A 103 -12.23 8.51 -10.21
C ALA A 103 -13.45 8.00 -10.98
N ALA A 104 -13.30 7.65 -12.25
CA ALA A 104 -14.36 7.10 -13.09
C ALA A 104 -14.80 5.70 -12.63
N LEU A 105 -13.86 4.90 -12.13
CA LEU A 105 -14.12 3.57 -11.55
C LEU A 105 -14.72 3.63 -10.13
N GLY A 106 -14.73 4.80 -9.49
CA GLY A 106 -15.22 4.96 -8.14
C GLY A 106 -14.37 4.24 -7.08
N VAL A 107 -13.09 4.01 -7.35
CA VAL A 107 -12.17 3.30 -6.45
C VAL A 107 -11.13 4.26 -5.86
N PRO A 108 -10.84 4.20 -4.55
CA PRO A 108 -9.81 5.03 -3.96
C PRO A 108 -8.41 4.64 -4.47
N ILE A 109 -7.57 5.66 -4.68
CA ILE A 109 -6.18 5.46 -5.12
C ILE A 109 -5.20 6.12 -4.15
N LEU A 110 -4.11 5.42 -3.85
CA LEU A 110 -2.92 5.90 -3.14
C LEU A 110 -1.80 6.16 -4.16
N PRO A 111 -1.72 7.36 -4.75
CA PRO A 111 -0.75 7.65 -5.79
C PRO A 111 0.62 7.97 -5.21
N GLY A 112 1.68 7.59 -5.92
CA GLY A 112 3.07 7.84 -5.55
C GLY A 112 3.50 9.27 -5.83
N VAL A 113 4.29 9.83 -4.91
CA VAL A 113 5.00 11.10 -5.03
C VAL A 113 6.38 10.98 -4.38
N ALA A 114 7.35 11.76 -4.84
CA ALA A 114 8.69 11.86 -4.27
C ALA A 114 9.10 13.30 -3.94
N THR A 115 8.35 14.30 -4.42
CA THR A 115 8.67 15.72 -4.30
C THR A 115 7.51 16.53 -3.73
N ALA A 116 7.82 17.70 -3.18
CA ALA A 116 6.81 18.67 -2.72
C ALA A 116 5.90 19.12 -3.89
N SER A 117 6.46 19.33 -5.09
CA SER A 117 5.69 19.75 -6.27
C SER A 117 4.65 18.71 -6.66
N GLU A 118 5.01 17.43 -6.68
CA GLU A 118 4.06 16.34 -6.95
C GLU A 118 2.97 16.27 -5.87
N ALA A 119 3.34 16.44 -4.60
CA ALA A 119 2.36 16.46 -3.51
C ALA A 119 1.39 17.66 -3.63
N MET A 120 1.86 18.83 -4.09
CA MET A 120 1.00 19.99 -4.36
C MET A 120 0.04 19.73 -5.53
N VAL A 121 0.51 19.10 -6.62
CA VAL A 121 -0.34 18.69 -7.75
C VAL A 121 -1.41 17.71 -7.30
N ALA A 122 -1.05 16.72 -6.47
CA ALA A 122 -2.00 15.76 -5.89
C ALA A 122 -3.05 16.45 -5.02
N ARG A 123 -2.63 17.42 -4.18
CA ARG A 123 -3.50 18.22 -3.33
C ARG A 123 -4.54 19.00 -4.15
N ASP A 124 -4.12 19.61 -5.26
CA ASP A 124 -5.01 20.40 -6.13
C ASP A 124 -6.05 19.51 -6.85
N ARG A 125 -5.75 18.20 -7.00
CA ARG A 125 -6.70 17.18 -7.43
C ARG A 125 -7.60 16.65 -6.30
N GLY A 126 -7.52 17.21 -5.09
CA GLY A 126 -8.33 16.80 -3.93
C GLY A 126 -7.77 15.64 -3.12
N LEU A 127 -6.60 15.12 -3.48
CA LEU A 127 -5.95 14.02 -2.75
C LEU A 127 -5.30 14.56 -1.46
N ARG A 128 -5.40 13.78 -0.39
CA ARG A 128 -4.85 14.13 0.93
C ARG A 128 -4.00 13.01 1.53
N ILE A 129 -4.04 11.82 0.93
CA ILE A 129 -3.22 10.68 1.35
C ILE A 129 -2.42 10.22 0.14
N LEU A 130 -1.09 10.18 0.28
CA LEU A 130 -0.16 9.92 -0.81
C LEU A 130 0.85 8.84 -0.42
N LYS A 131 1.26 8.01 -1.38
CA LYS A 131 2.40 7.12 -1.21
C LYS A 131 3.68 7.94 -1.39
N PHE A 132 4.56 7.93 -0.40
CA PHE A 132 5.91 8.49 -0.56
C PHE A 132 6.85 7.39 -1.05
N PHE A 133 7.30 7.47 -2.31
CA PHE A 133 8.04 6.39 -2.97
C PHE A 133 9.09 6.93 -3.95
N PRO A 134 10.30 6.34 -3.99
CA PRO A 134 10.84 5.36 -3.03
C PRO A 134 11.33 6.05 -1.74
N ALA A 135 10.75 5.72 -0.59
CA ALA A 135 10.90 6.51 0.63
C ALA A 135 12.34 6.65 1.14
N GLY A 136 13.08 5.55 1.23
CA GLY A 136 14.47 5.58 1.68
C GLY A 136 15.36 6.44 0.77
N PRO A 137 15.46 6.13 -0.54
CA PRO A 137 16.26 6.90 -1.49
C PRO A 137 15.84 8.37 -1.64
N ALA A 138 14.57 8.68 -1.44
CA ALA A 138 14.03 10.04 -1.56
C ALA A 138 14.25 10.92 -0.32
N GLY A 139 15.04 10.47 0.67
CA GLY A 139 15.41 11.25 1.84
C GLY A 139 14.79 10.80 3.17
N GLY A 140 13.99 9.75 3.14
CA GLY A 140 13.53 9.05 4.33
C GLY A 140 12.67 9.89 5.29
N PRO A 141 12.71 9.56 6.60
CA PRO A 141 11.93 10.28 7.60
C PRO A 141 12.26 11.77 7.69
N ASN A 142 13.51 12.14 7.45
CA ASN A 142 13.95 13.55 7.53
C ASN A 142 13.27 14.41 6.45
N TYR A 143 13.14 13.89 5.23
CA TYR A 143 12.43 14.60 4.17
C TYR A 143 10.94 14.76 4.49
N LEU A 144 10.27 13.71 4.93
CA LEU A 144 8.85 13.76 5.32
C LEU A 144 8.61 14.72 6.49
N LYS A 145 9.53 14.76 7.47
CA LYS A 145 9.47 15.72 8.57
C LYS A 145 9.52 17.15 8.07
N ALA A 146 10.37 17.45 7.07
CA ALA A 146 10.44 18.79 6.48
C ALA A 146 9.16 19.18 5.74
N LEU A 147 8.43 18.22 5.15
CA LEU A 147 7.15 18.45 4.47
C LEU A 147 5.97 18.67 5.42
N ALA A 148 6.07 18.30 6.70
CA ALA A 148 4.96 18.37 7.65
C ALA A 148 4.45 19.81 7.87
N SER A 149 5.35 20.78 7.89
CA SER A 149 4.97 22.19 8.10
C SER A 149 4.33 22.84 6.85
N PRO A 150 4.93 22.74 5.64
CA PRO A 150 4.35 23.38 4.46
C PRO A 150 3.13 22.65 3.88
N LEU A 151 2.95 21.34 4.16
CA LEU A 151 1.88 20.50 3.59
C LEU A 151 1.04 19.86 4.72
N GLN A 152 0.49 20.68 5.61
CA GLN A 152 -0.18 20.23 6.85
C GLN A 152 -1.37 19.30 6.63
N GLU A 153 -2.05 19.42 5.50
CA GLU A 153 -3.23 18.61 5.15
C GLU A 153 -2.90 17.30 4.44
N ILE A 154 -1.62 17.05 4.11
CA ILE A 154 -1.19 15.83 3.43
C ILE A 154 -0.68 14.80 4.44
N ARG A 155 -1.16 13.56 4.26
CA ARG A 155 -0.67 12.38 4.98
C ARG A 155 0.06 11.46 4.01
N PHE A 156 1.08 10.78 4.51
CA PHE A 156 1.92 9.92 3.68
C PHE A 156 1.88 8.46 4.15
N CYS A 157 2.00 7.55 3.17
CA CYS A 157 2.33 6.15 3.35
C CYS A 157 3.72 5.91 2.74
N PRO A 158 4.81 6.07 3.50
CA PRO A 158 6.16 5.80 3.01
C PRO A 158 6.31 4.33 2.61
N THR A 159 6.89 4.10 1.42
CA THR A 159 7.12 2.76 0.87
C THR A 159 8.44 2.75 0.11
N GLY A 160 9.18 1.62 0.17
CA GLY A 160 10.49 1.48 -0.48
C GLY A 160 11.65 1.88 0.42
N GLY A 161 12.41 0.88 0.88
CA GLY A 161 13.46 1.02 1.86
C GLY A 161 12.95 1.10 3.31
N VAL A 162 11.69 0.77 3.54
CA VAL A 162 11.14 0.62 4.90
C VAL A 162 11.29 -0.83 5.35
N SER A 163 11.73 -1.00 6.59
CA SER A 163 11.98 -2.30 7.25
C SER A 163 11.46 -2.27 8.69
N LEU A 164 11.52 -3.41 9.38
CA LEU A 164 11.14 -3.50 10.79
C LEU A 164 11.96 -2.54 11.67
N GLU A 165 13.25 -2.36 11.36
CA GLU A 165 14.19 -1.55 12.13
C GLU A 165 13.88 -0.06 12.03
N ASN A 166 13.43 0.42 10.86
CA ASN A 166 13.24 1.84 10.61
C ASN A 166 11.76 2.30 10.52
N ALA A 167 10.80 1.37 10.47
CA ALA A 167 9.38 1.69 10.35
C ALA A 167 8.89 2.65 11.44
N ARG A 168 9.40 2.48 12.68
CA ARG A 168 9.04 3.34 13.81
C ARG A 168 9.45 4.80 13.59
N ASP A 169 10.56 5.06 12.89
CA ASP A 169 11.03 6.43 12.65
C ASP A 169 10.12 7.17 11.67
N TYR A 170 9.49 6.46 10.74
CA TYR A 170 8.43 7.01 9.90
C TYR A 170 7.11 7.21 10.68
N LEU A 171 6.67 6.19 11.42
CA LEU A 171 5.36 6.20 12.10
C LEU A 171 5.26 7.25 13.20
N LYS A 172 6.37 7.71 13.79
CA LYS A 172 6.40 8.82 14.75
C LYS A 172 6.08 10.19 14.14
N LEU A 173 6.13 10.31 12.81
CA LEU A 173 5.89 11.58 12.14
C LEU A 173 4.40 11.90 12.09
N PRO A 174 3.96 13.15 12.40
CA PRO A 174 2.54 13.50 12.45
C PRO A 174 1.84 13.44 11.09
N ASN A 175 2.61 13.51 10.00
CA ASN A 175 2.13 13.42 8.62
C ASN A 175 2.26 12.02 8.01
N VAL A 176 2.53 10.98 8.81
CA VAL A 176 2.56 9.58 8.36
C VAL A 176 1.37 8.82 8.93
N ILE A 177 0.59 8.16 8.06
CA ILE A 177 -0.61 7.42 8.44
C ILE A 177 -0.33 5.93 8.69
N CYS A 178 0.51 5.34 7.84
CA CYS A 178 1.00 3.96 7.89
C CYS A 178 2.26 3.87 7.06
N VAL A 179 2.89 2.70 6.98
CA VAL A 179 4.02 2.43 6.07
C VAL A 179 3.72 1.25 5.16
N GLY A 180 4.22 1.27 3.92
CA GLY A 180 4.19 0.12 3.03
C GLY A 180 5.47 -0.69 3.16
N GLY A 181 5.36 -2.01 3.33
CA GLY A 181 6.53 -2.85 3.52
C GLY A 181 6.40 -4.28 3.00
N SER A 182 7.49 -4.80 2.44
CA SER A 182 7.57 -6.18 1.96
C SER A 182 8.25 -7.14 2.93
N TRP A 183 8.89 -6.64 4.00
CA TRP A 183 9.60 -7.48 4.97
C TRP A 183 8.69 -8.46 5.73
N VAL A 184 7.38 -8.18 5.80
CA VAL A 184 6.38 -9.04 6.44
C VAL A 184 6.03 -10.28 5.63
N ALA A 185 6.45 -10.31 4.37
CA ALA A 185 6.24 -11.42 3.44
C ALA A 185 7.52 -11.69 2.63
N PRO A 186 8.63 -12.11 3.27
CA PRO A 186 9.90 -12.32 2.59
C PRO A 186 9.80 -13.47 1.60
N GLY A 187 10.46 -13.32 0.44
CA GLY A 187 10.33 -14.25 -0.67
C GLY A 187 10.77 -15.69 -0.37
N ASP A 188 11.70 -15.90 0.55
CA ASP A 188 12.11 -17.21 1.02
C ASP A 188 11.01 -17.91 1.83
N ALA A 189 10.28 -17.16 2.67
CA ALA A 189 9.16 -17.69 3.44
C ALA A 189 7.97 -18.03 2.51
N ILE A 190 7.69 -17.19 1.49
CA ILE A 190 6.65 -17.49 0.51
C ILE A 190 6.99 -18.74 -0.27
N LYS A 191 8.22 -18.86 -0.82
CA LYS A 191 8.69 -20.03 -1.57
C LYS A 191 8.70 -21.30 -0.72
N GLY A 192 9.05 -21.16 0.57
CA GLY A 192 9.01 -22.25 1.54
C GLY A 192 7.62 -22.58 2.09
N ARG A 193 6.60 -21.77 1.73
CA ARG A 193 5.24 -21.85 2.27
C ARG A 193 5.19 -21.82 3.80
N ASP A 194 6.12 -21.06 4.41
CA ASP A 194 6.19 -20.87 5.86
C ASP A 194 5.20 -19.80 6.32
N TRP A 195 3.90 -20.15 6.26
CA TRP A 195 2.82 -19.24 6.61
C TRP A 195 2.82 -18.88 8.08
N SER A 196 3.35 -19.73 8.94
CA SER A 196 3.49 -19.46 10.37
C SER A 196 4.52 -18.36 10.63
N ARG A 197 5.64 -18.37 9.90
CA ARG A 197 6.62 -17.29 9.95
C ARG A 197 6.03 -15.96 9.46
N ILE A 198 5.25 -15.99 8.38
CA ILE A 198 4.58 -14.81 7.84
C ILE A 198 3.56 -14.25 8.83
N GLU A 199 2.72 -15.09 9.46
CA GLU A 199 1.79 -14.66 10.50
C GLU A 199 2.53 -14.02 11.68
N LYS A 200 3.67 -14.59 12.10
CA LYS A 200 4.50 -14.01 13.17
C LYS A 200 5.06 -12.64 12.78
N LEU A 201 5.64 -12.49 11.59
CA LEU A 201 6.15 -11.21 11.09
C LEU A 201 5.04 -10.15 10.98
N ALA A 202 3.86 -10.55 10.53
CA ALA A 202 2.69 -9.68 10.47
C ALA A 202 2.27 -9.21 11.88
N ARG A 203 2.27 -10.10 12.87
CA ARG A 203 1.93 -9.77 14.27
C ARG A 203 2.94 -8.80 14.88
N GLU A 204 4.23 -9.00 14.62
CA GLU A 204 5.28 -8.08 15.04
C GLU A 204 5.10 -6.70 14.39
N ALA A 205 4.80 -6.65 13.09
CA ALA A 205 4.55 -5.42 12.37
C ALA A 205 3.27 -4.70 12.85
N ALA A 206 2.18 -5.43 13.11
CA ALA A 206 0.93 -4.87 13.63
C ALA A 206 1.07 -4.29 15.05
N ALA A 207 2.06 -4.75 15.80
CA ALA A 207 2.37 -4.27 17.15
C ALA A 207 3.28 -3.03 17.18
N ILE A 208 3.77 -2.56 16.04
CA ILE A 208 4.60 -1.34 15.97
C ILE A 208 3.73 -0.15 16.39
N ARG A 209 4.15 0.53 17.45
CA ARG A 209 3.51 1.77 17.91
C ARG A 209 4.41 2.97 17.60
N ALA A 210 3.79 4.10 17.27
CA ALA A 210 4.47 5.37 17.09
C ALA A 210 5.19 5.83 18.37
#